data_6ce27b639fb126b2e5ccd974e8a15f8f
#
_entry.id   6ce27b639fb126b2e5ccd974e8a15f8f
#
_cell.length_a   1.000
_cell.length_b   1.000
_cell.length_c   1.000
_cell.angle_alpha   90.00
_cell.angle_beta   90.00
_cell.angle_gamma   90.00
#
_symmetry.space_group_name_H-M   'P 1'
#
loop_
_entity.id
_entity.type
_entity.pdbx_description
1 polymer ?
#
loop_
_entity_poly.entity_id
_entity_poly.type
_entity_poly.pdbx_seq_one_letter_code
_entity_poly.pdbx_strand_id
1 'polypeptide(L)'
;GVDMRERDLPDPVRCENCHGGTPHENSTLDRHTARVDCTSCHIPAFARVAATDMVRDWSLPGEVDPATRLYEPHMVKAAHVTPEYRFWNGRSEFYQFGSAAVPGADGRVVMAGPLGSISDAGAKIFPFKHHTGRQPADPSGRLLPLKIGIFFSTGNIDAAIVEGAKAVNWTYSGHQFAETERWMGIFHEVAPEEQALACASCHEGGARLDFAALGYTPRTTRNGKPLCQSCHGTKEKKSFYTLHDKHVRDKKLDCSSCHEFSAARS
;
A
#
# COMPACT_ATOMS: atom_id res chain seq x y z
N GLY A 1 -0.27 18.91 -8.66
CA GLY A 1 -0.02 19.51 -7.35
C GLY A 1 1.16 18.83 -6.71
N VAL A 2 1.95 19.56 -5.99
CA VAL A 2 3.00 18.98 -5.14
C VAL A 2 2.32 18.43 -3.91
N ASP A 3 2.47 17.13 -3.69
CA ASP A 3 2.05 16.52 -2.45
C ASP A 3 2.94 17.07 -1.34
N MET A 4 2.33 17.79 -0.39
CA MET A 4 3.06 18.24 0.79
C MET A 4 3.43 17.02 1.62
N ARG A 5 4.72 16.74 1.68
CA ARG A 5 5.25 15.63 2.45
C ARG A 5 5.62 16.11 3.82
N GLU A 6 5.63 15.18 4.75
CA GLU A 6 6.15 15.41 6.08
C GLU A 6 7.55 16.06 6.04
N ARG A 7 8.41 15.64 5.11
CA ARG A 7 9.77 16.18 4.93
C ARG A 7 9.81 17.62 4.39
N ASP A 8 8.73 18.08 3.79
CA ASP A 8 8.62 19.45 3.23
C ASP A 8 8.19 20.45 4.31
N LEU A 9 7.83 19.97 5.50
CA LEU A 9 7.53 20.79 6.65
C LEU A 9 8.83 21.12 7.41
N PRO A 10 9.01 22.35 7.87
CA PRO A 10 10.19 22.74 8.66
C PRO A 10 10.29 22.02 10.00
N ASP A 11 9.16 21.59 10.54
CA ASP A 11 9.06 20.86 11.82
C ASP A 11 7.93 19.81 11.72
N PRO A 12 8.18 18.66 11.06
CA PRO A 12 7.15 17.64 10.88
C PRO A 12 6.85 16.94 12.21
N VAL A 13 5.59 16.72 12.50
CA VAL A 13 5.16 15.94 13.65
C VAL A 13 5.33 14.45 13.33
N ARG A 14 6.19 13.78 14.07
CA ARG A 14 6.48 12.34 13.96
C ARG A 14 6.11 11.62 15.25
N CYS A 15 5.86 10.33 15.15
CA CYS A 15 5.59 9.50 16.32
C CYS A 15 6.75 9.59 17.35
N GLU A 16 7.98 9.62 16.86
CA GLU A 16 9.19 9.69 17.67
C GLU A 16 9.34 11.02 18.44
N ASN A 17 8.68 12.10 18.03
CA ASN A 17 8.70 13.37 18.77
C ASN A 17 8.05 13.24 20.16
N CYS A 18 7.06 12.35 20.28
CA CYS A 18 6.37 12.10 21.55
C CYS A 18 6.77 10.76 22.18
N HIS A 19 7.03 9.72 21.36
CA HIS A 19 7.29 8.37 21.83
C HIS A 19 8.79 7.99 21.92
N GLY A 20 9.67 8.88 21.44
CA GLY A 20 11.11 8.59 21.37
C GLY A 20 11.48 7.58 20.27
N GLY A 21 12.78 7.28 20.15
CA GLY A 21 13.30 6.38 19.10
C GLY A 21 13.21 4.89 19.43
N THR A 22 12.97 4.54 20.69
CA THR A 22 12.85 3.16 21.19
C THR A 22 11.65 3.03 22.12
N PRO A 23 10.41 3.18 21.59
CA PRO A 23 9.19 3.26 22.40
C PRO A 23 8.75 1.93 22.99
N HIS A 24 9.26 0.82 22.48
CA HIS A 24 8.89 -0.50 22.96
C HIS A 24 9.95 -1.00 23.95
N GLU A 25 9.55 -1.51 25.08
CA GLU A 25 10.47 -2.19 26.00
C GLU A 25 10.98 -3.54 25.43
N ASN A 26 11.08 -3.62 24.10
CA ASN A 26 11.44 -4.80 23.33
C ASN A 26 12.37 -4.45 22.16
N SER A 27 13.63 -4.78 22.31
CA SER A 27 14.66 -4.45 21.31
C SER A 27 14.41 -5.06 19.92
N THR A 28 13.60 -6.12 19.80
CA THR A 28 13.21 -6.67 18.50
C THR A 28 12.20 -5.77 17.80
N LEU A 29 11.21 -5.26 18.52
CA LEU A 29 10.23 -4.31 17.98
C LEU A 29 10.92 -2.99 17.61
N ASP A 30 11.79 -2.48 18.47
CA ASP A 30 12.54 -1.25 18.17
C ASP A 30 13.42 -1.39 16.92
N ARG A 31 14.01 -2.57 16.67
CA ARG A 31 14.74 -2.81 15.42
C ARG A 31 13.82 -2.86 14.18
N HIS A 32 12.55 -3.23 14.33
CA HIS A 32 11.60 -3.19 13.21
C HIS A 32 11.37 -1.76 12.74
N THR A 33 11.41 -0.77 13.62
CA THR A 33 11.17 0.64 13.26
C THR A 33 12.15 1.20 12.23
N ALA A 34 13.30 0.56 12.04
CA ALA A 34 14.25 0.91 10.99
C ALA A 34 13.71 0.61 9.57
N ARG A 35 12.83 -0.38 9.42
CA ARG A 35 12.33 -0.86 8.12
C ARG A 35 10.81 -0.98 8.03
N VAL A 36 10.12 -0.88 9.16
CA VAL A 36 8.66 -0.94 9.26
C VAL A 36 8.20 0.35 9.92
N ASP A 37 7.30 1.06 9.28
CA ASP A 37 6.73 2.27 9.84
C ASP A 37 5.84 1.94 11.03
N CYS A 38 5.76 2.85 12.00
CA CYS A 38 4.94 2.69 13.20
C CYS A 38 3.47 2.38 12.86
N THR A 39 2.95 3.07 11.84
CA THR A 39 1.58 2.88 11.35
C THR A 39 1.30 1.48 10.82
N SER A 40 2.34 0.76 10.34
CA SER A 40 2.17 -0.61 9.84
C SER A 40 1.69 -1.59 10.91
N CYS A 41 2.08 -1.36 12.18
CA CYS A 41 1.60 -2.16 13.32
C CYS A 41 0.41 -1.49 14.01
N HIS A 42 0.43 -0.15 14.12
CA HIS A 42 -0.56 0.61 14.86
C HIS A 42 -1.80 1.02 14.04
N ILE A 43 -1.90 0.65 12.77
CA ILE A 43 -3.15 0.73 11.99
C ILE A 43 -3.54 -0.66 11.49
N PRO A 44 -4.12 -1.49 12.35
CA PRO A 44 -4.49 -2.87 11.99
C PRO A 44 -5.61 -2.96 10.95
N ALA A 45 -6.46 -1.97 10.89
CA ALA A 45 -7.52 -1.80 9.90
C ALA A 45 -7.88 -0.33 9.74
N PHE A 46 -8.38 0.04 8.59
CA PHE A 46 -8.92 1.37 8.32
C PHE A 46 -10.40 1.32 7.90
N ALA A 47 -11.03 2.47 7.73
CA ALA A 47 -12.47 2.58 7.45
C ALA A 47 -13.32 1.91 8.56
N ARG A 48 -12.93 2.10 9.82
CA ARG A 48 -13.59 1.45 10.96
C ARG A 48 -14.93 2.10 11.34
N VAL A 49 -15.12 3.38 10.98
CA VAL A 49 -16.34 4.13 11.29
C VAL A 49 -17.32 4.10 10.12
N ALA A 50 -16.83 4.25 8.90
CA ALA A 50 -17.64 4.26 7.69
C ALA A 50 -16.91 3.54 6.55
N ALA A 51 -17.69 2.88 5.69
CA ALA A 51 -17.15 2.22 4.51
C ALA A 51 -16.50 3.23 3.56
N THR A 52 -15.35 2.87 3.01
CA THR A 52 -14.60 3.65 2.03
C THR A 52 -14.67 3.03 0.65
N ASP A 53 -14.59 3.85 -0.39
CA ASP A 53 -14.54 3.44 -1.79
C ASP A 53 -13.23 2.67 -2.09
N MET A 54 -13.33 1.41 -2.48
CA MET A 54 -12.18 0.55 -2.82
C MET A 54 -12.06 0.32 -4.33
N VAL A 55 -13.19 0.37 -5.05
CA VAL A 55 -13.22 0.21 -6.51
C VAL A 55 -14.15 1.25 -7.09
N ARG A 56 -13.70 1.95 -8.13
CA ARG A 56 -14.56 2.89 -8.87
C ARG A 56 -14.48 2.62 -10.37
N ASP A 57 -15.55 2.10 -10.91
CA ASP A 57 -15.63 1.76 -12.33
C ASP A 57 -16.53 2.75 -13.09
N TRP A 58 -15.92 3.60 -13.92
CA TRP A 58 -16.62 4.55 -14.77
C TRP A 58 -17.17 3.93 -16.05
N SER A 59 -16.82 2.68 -16.36
CA SER A 59 -17.34 1.98 -17.54
C SER A 59 -18.72 1.35 -17.33
N LEU A 60 -19.13 1.27 -16.07
CA LEU A 60 -20.44 0.71 -15.69
C LEU A 60 -21.44 1.82 -15.39
N PRO A 61 -22.74 1.59 -15.66
CA PRO A 61 -23.77 2.56 -15.29
C PRO A 61 -23.76 2.79 -13.78
N GLY A 62 -23.92 4.05 -13.41
CA GLY A 62 -24.08 4.43 -12.01
C GLY A 62 -25.51 4.20 -11.52
N GLU A 63 -25.66 4.19 -10.22
CA GLU A 63 -26.95 4.13 -9.56
C GLU A 63 -27.35 5.53 -9.09
N VAL A 64 -28.68 5.77 -9.01
CA VAL A 64 -29.18 7.02 -8.43
C VAL A 64 -29.20 6.89 -6.90
N ASP A 65 -28.43 7.72 -6.23
CA ASP A 65 -28.52 7.84 -4.78
C ASP A 65 -29.90 8.38 -4.40
N PRO A 66 -30.70 7.63 -3.63
CA PRO A 66 -32.06 8.03 -3.28
C PRO A 66 -32.12 9.29 -2.40
N ALA A 67 -31.07 9.60 -1.63
CA ALA A 67 -31.01 10.74 -0.75
C ALA A 67 -30.67 12.04 -1.49
N THR A 68 -29.68 11.99 -2.38
CA THR A 68 -29.20 13.16 -3.13
C THR A 68 -29.88 13.31 -4.50
N ARG A 69 -30.47 12.23 -5.02
CA ARG A 69 -31.03 12.13 -6.37
C ARG A 69 -29.99 12.32 -7.48
N LEU A 70 -28.70 12.17 -7.15
CA LEU A 70 -27.60 12.22 -8.08
C LEU A 70 -27.16 10.82 -8.49
N TYR A 71 -26.63 10.71 -9.70
CA TYR A 71 -25.98 9.47 -10.14
C TYR A 71 -24.61 9.31 -9.48
N GLU A 72 -24.35 8.14 -8.92
CA GLU A 72 -23.01 7.75 -8.47
C GLU A 72 -22.38 6.81 -9.50
N PRO A 73 -21.03 6.87 -9.72
CA PRO A 73 -20.35 5.85 -10.49
C PRO A 73 -20.47 4.49 -9.77
N HIS A 74 -20.34 3.40 -10.51
CA HIS A 74 -20.29 2.10 -9.88
C HIS A 74 -19.12 2.03 -8.90
N MET A 75 -19.41 1.79 -7.63
CA MET A 75 -18.42 1.77 -6.53
C MET A 75 -18.58 0.51 -5.67
N VAL A 76 -17.46 -0.09 -5.31
CA VAL A 76 -17.43 -1.10 -4.26
C VAL A 76 -16.83 -0.47 -3.00
N LYS A 77 -17.66 -0.34 -1.98
CA LYS A 77 -17.26 0.21 -0.68
C LYS A 77 -17.02 -0.92 0.32
N ALA A 78 -16.01 -0.78 1.18
CA ALA A 78 -15.70 -1.73 2.24
C ALA A 78 -15.37 -1.01 3.54
N ALA A 79 -15.68 -1.66 4.66
CA ALA A 79 -15.33 -1.20 6.00
C ALA A 79 -14.41 -2.21 6.69
N HIS A 80 -13.71 -1.78 7.74
CA HIS A 80 -12.75 -2.62 8.47
C HIS A 80 -11.71 -3.28 7.57
N VAL A 81 -11.19 -2.50 6.61
CA VAL A 81 -10.28 -3.01 5.57
C VAL A 81 -8.88 -3.20 6.15
N THR A 82 -8.29 -4.35 5.86
CA THR A 82 -6.86 -4.59 6.11
C THR A 82 -6.02 -3.78 5.14
N PRO A 83 -5.04 -2.98 5.60
CA PRO A 83 -4.11 -2.31 4.71
C PRO A 83 -3.32 -3.27 3.84
N GLU A 84 -2.95 -2.82 2.64
CA GLU A 84 -1.88 -3.42 1.86
C GLU A 84 -0.56 -2.70 2.13
N TYR A 85 0.56 -3.39 1.93
CA TYR A 85 1.86 -2.86 2.34
C TYR A 85 2.82 -2.77 1.17
N ARG A 86 3.52 -1.62 1.09
CA ARG A 86 4.59 -1.36 0.14
C ARG A 86 5.75 -0.66 0.85
N PHE A 87 6.94 -0.77 0.28
CA PHE A 87 8.01 0.14 0.68
C PHE A 87 7.71 1.56 0.23
N TRP A 88 7.94 2.51 1.13
CA TRP A 88 7.79 3.93 0.85
C TRP A 88 8.94 4.72 1.48
N ASN A 89 9.58 5.56 0.67
CA ASN A 89 10.68 6.42 1.09
C ASN A 89 10.25 7.87 1.34
N GLY A 90 8.95 8.11 1.51
CA GLY A 90 8.37 9.45 1.65
C GLY A 90 8.14 10.16 0.31
N ARG A 91 8.36 9.50 -0.82
CA ARG A 91 8.11 10.04 -2.17
C ARG A 91 7.11 9.16 -2.88
N SER A 92 6.29 9.81 -3.72
CA SER A 92 5.28 9.11 -4.53
C SER A 92 5.39 9.55 -5.98
N GLU A 93 5.01 8.64 -6.87
CA GLU A 93 4.79 8.96 -8.27
C GLU A 93 3.31 9.26 -8.51
N PHE A 94 3.05 10.07 -9.52
CA PHE A 94 1.70 10.41 -9.95
C PHE A 94 1.61 10.38 -11.45
N TYR A 95 0.50 9.87 -11.97
CA TYR A 95 0.18 10.03 -13.38
C TYR A 95 0.18 11.52 -13.75
N GLN A 96 0.99 11.86 -14.72
CA GLN A 96 1.05 13.22 -15.21
C GLN A 96 -0.10 13.45 -16.21
N PHE A 97 -0.99 14.37 -15.86
CA PHE A 97 -2.13 14.71 -16.72
C PHE A 97 -1.70 15.08 -18.14
N GLY A 98 -2.32 14.45 -19.11
CA GLY A 98 -2.02 14.64 -20.53
C GLY A 98 -0.95 13.70 -21.12
N SER A 99 -0.24 12.94 -20.29
CA SER A 99 0.69 11.92 -20.78
C SER A 99 -0.05 10.65 -21.21
N ALA A 100 0.59 9.82 -22.02
CA ALA A 100 0.11 8.48 -22.28
C ALA A 100 0.13 7.66 -20.98
N ALA A 101 -0.95 6.98 -20.68
CA ALA A 101 -1.04 6.07 -19.57
C ALA A 101 -0.37 4.74 -19.95
N VAL A 102 0.72 4.40 -19.26
CA VAL A 102 1.46 3.16 -19.51
C VAL A 102 1.07 2.17 -18.41
N PRO A 103 0.41 1.06 -18.77
CA PRO A 103 0.08 0.03 -17.79
C PRO A 103 1.34 -0.65 -17.22
N GLY A 104 1.31 -0.96 -15.95
CA GLY A 104 2.30 -1.81 -15.30
C GLY A 104 2.22 -3.28 -15.72
N ALA A 105 3.01 -4.13 -15.10
CA ALA A 105 3.05 -5.58 -15.40
C ALA A 105 1.73 -6.29 -15.13
N ASP A 106 0.90 -5.77 -14.24
CA ASP A 106 -0.44 -6.27 -13.91
C ASP A 106 -1.55 -5.70 -14.81
N GLY A 107 -1.19 -4.88 -15.81
CA GLY A 107 -2.13 -4.24 -16.73
C GLY A 107 -2.79 -2.98 -16.22
N ARG A 108 -2.46 -2.51 -15.01
CA ARG A 108 -3.02 -1.28 -14.42
C ARG A 108 -2.12 -0.08 -14.61
N VAL A 109 -2.74 1.06 -14.80
CA VAL A 109 -2.04 2.36 -14.83
C VAL A 109 -1.97 2.89 -13.40
N VAL A 110 -0.76 3.14 -12.91
CA VAL A 110 -0.54 3.74 -11.60
C VAL A 110 -0.91 5.22 -11.65
N MET A 111 -2.03 5.59 -11.02
CA MET A 111 -2.46 6.98 -10.90
C MET A 111 -1.72 7.71 -9.76
N ALA A 112 -1.42 7.00 -8.71
CA ALA A 112 -0.58 7.43 -7.61
C ALA A 112 0.01 6.20 -6.93
N GLY A 113 1.30 6.19 -6.63
CA GLY A 113 1.97 5.06 -6.01
C GLY A 113 3.18 5.46 -5.17
N PRO A 114 3.54 4.68 -4.13
CA PRO A 114 4.73 4.94 -3.35
C PRO A 114 5.99 4.62 -4.13
N LEU A 115 7.03 5.41 -3.92
CA LEU A 115 8.39 5.10 -4.36
C LEU A 115 9.18 4.52 -3.19
N GLY A 116 9.98 3.53 -3.48
CA GLY A 116 10.83 2.86 -2.53
C GLY A 116 10.89 1.35 -2.78
N SER A 117 11.90 0.72 -2.24
CA SER A 117 12.12 -0.72 -2.36
C SER A 117 12.89 -1.24 -1.17
N ILE A 118 13.06 -2.56 -1.09
CA ILE A 118 13.88 -3.19 -0.07
C ILE A 118 15.35 -2.74 -0.11
N SER A 119 15.86 -2.36 -1.28
CA SER A 119 17.23 -1.86 -1.46
C SER A 119 17.37 -0.37 -1.16
N ASP A 120 16.28 0.36 -0.97
CA ASP A 120 16.30 1.76 -0.54
C ASP A 120 16.39 1.82 0.99
N ALA A 121 17.53 2.25 1.51
CA ALA A 121 17.77 2.32 2.95
C ALA A 121 16.82 3.29 3.68
N GLY A 122 16.32 4.31 2.98
CA GLY A 122 15.37 5.29 3.53
C GLY A 122 13.91 4.84 3.48
N ALA A 123 13.61 3.72 2.79
CA ALA A 123 12.25 3.24 2.67
C ALA A 123 11.85 2.34 3.85
N LYS A 124 10.61 2.51 4.31
CA LYS A 124 9.98 1.64 5.30
C LYS A 124 8.75 0.97 4.69
N ILE A 125 8.39 -0.21 5.18
CA ILE A 125 7.11 -0.84 4.89
C ILE A 125 6.02 0.03 5.51
N PHE A 126 5.09 0.48 4.69
CA PHE A 126 4.05 1.43 5.05
C PHE A 126 2.66 0.91 4.65
N PRO A 127 1.60 1.20 5.43
CA PRO A 127 0.26 0.74 5.12
C PRO A 127 -0.41 1.65 4.09
N PHE A 128 -1.05 1.02 3.10
CA PHE A 128 -1.77 1.71 2.05
C PHE A 128 -3.20 1.19 1.90
N LYS A 129 -4.09 2.08 1.52
CA LYS A 129 -5.33 1.75 0.85
C LYS A 129 -5.01 1.56 -0.63
N HIS A 130 -5.20 0.35 -1.14
CA HIS A 130 -5.11 0.06 -2.56
C HIS A 130 -6.51 0.25 -3.17
N HIS A 131 -6.65 1.28 -3.98
CA HIS A 131 -7.87 1.62 -4.69
C HIS A 131 -7.70 1.31 -6.16
N THR A 132 -8.61 0.53 -6.73
CA THR A 132 -8.61 0.22 -8.16
C THR A 132 -9.79 0.88 -8.87
N GLY A 133 -9.73 0.95 -10.18
CA GLY A 133 -10.83 1.51 -10.95
C GLY A 133 -10.63 1.38 -12.45
N ARG A 134 -11.66 1.80 -13.20
CA ARG A 134 -11.61 1.93 -14.65
C ARG A 134 -11.92 3.36 -15.03
N GLN A 135 -11.03 3.97 -15.81
CA GLN A 135 -11.16 5.36 -16.24
C GLN A 135 -11.10 5.48 -17.76
N PRO A 136 -11.81 6.46 -18.35
CA PRO A 136 -11.78 6.63 -19.79
C PRO A 136 -10.40 7.10 -20.25
N ALA A 137 -9.93 6.50 -21.33
CA ALA A 137 -8.72 6.87 -22.05
C ALA A 137 -9.02 7.07 -23.52
N ASP A 138 -8.34 7.99 -24.19
CA ASP A 138 -8.45 8.16 -25.63
C ASP A 138 -7.71 7.01 -26.38
N PRO A 139 -7.87 6.91 -27.70
CA PRO A 139 -7.21 5.88 -28.48
C PRO A 139 -5.67 5.90 -28.43
N SER A 140 -5.07 7.00 -28.00
CA SER A 140 -3.61 7.11 -27.79
C SER A 140 -3.17 6.64 -26.40
N GLY A 141 -4.12 6.22 -25.55
CA GLY A 141 -3.87 5.79 -24.19
C GLY A 141 -3.79 6.92 -23.16
N ARG A 142 -4.12 8.14 -23.52
CA ARG A 142 -4.14 9.28 -22.59
C ARG A 142 -5.45 9.28 -21.82
N LEU A 143 -5.38 9.34 -20.48
CA LEU A 143 -6.61 9.40 -19.67
C LEU A 143 -7.39 10.69 -19.92
N LEU A 144 -8.69 10.53 -20.14
CA LEU A 144 -9.60 11.61 -20.43
C LEU A 144 -10.18 12.21 -19.14
N PRO A 145 -10.24 13.54 -19.03
CA PRO A 145 -10.91 14.18 -17.91
C PRO A 145 -12.43 13.99 -17.98
N LEU A 146 -13.06 13.93 -16.84
CA LEU A 146 -14.51 13.84 -16.69
C LEU A 146 -15.09 15.16 -16.18
N LYS A 147 -16.13 15.65 -16.83
CA LYS A 147 -17.00 16.68 -16.27
C LYS A 147 -17.99 16.02 -15.31
N ILE A 148 -17.50 15.66 -14.12
CA ILE A 148 -18.22 14.83 -13.14
C ILE A 148 -19.61 15.37 -12.78
N GLY A 149 -19.81 16.71 -12.77
CA GLY A 149 -21.11 17.32 -12.52
C GLY A 149 -22.17 16.94 -13.57
N ILE A 150 -21.77 16.71 -14.83
CA ILE A 150 -22.66 16.23 -15.88
C ILE A 150 -23.06 14.77 -15.59
N PHE A 151 -22.08 13.93 -15.24
CA PHE A 151 -22.38 12.56 -14.88
C PHE A 151 -23.32 12.50 -13.68
N PHE A 152 -23.03 13.21 -12.60
CA PHE A 152 -23.88 13.22 -11.39
C PHE A 152 -25.31 13.68 -11.65
N SER A 153 -25.52 14.61 -12.58
CA SER A 153 -26.86 15.10 -12.90
C SER A 153 -27.62 14.24 -13.91
N THR A 154 -26.92 13.51 -14.80
CA THR A 154 -27.54 12.83 -15.94
C THR A 154 -27.30 11.33 -16.02
N GLY A 155 -26.29 10.80 -15.32
CA GLY A 155 -25.81 9.43 -15.46
C GLY A 155 -25.10 9.16 -16.79
N ASN A 156 -24.93 10.18 -17.64
CA ASN A 156 -24.37 10.00 -18.98
C ASN A 156 -22.84 10.20 -18.97
N ILE A 157 -22.13 9.07 -18.99
CA ILE A 157 -20.66 9.06 -18.97
C ILE A 157 -20.08 9.62 -20.26
N ASP A 158 -20.66 9.32 -21.41
CA ASP A 158 -20.16 9.82 -22.72
C ASP A 158 -20.22 11.34 -22.77
N ALA A 159 -21.32 11.94 -22.35
CA ALA A 159 -21.45 13.39 -22.25
C ALA A 159 -20.42 13.97 -21.28
N ALA A 160 -20.19 13.34 -20.15
CA ALA A 160 -19.19 13.77 -19.15
C ALA A 160 -17.77 13.71 -19.71
N ILE A 161 -17.43 12.70 -20.51
CA ILE A 161 -16.12 12.56 -21.19
C ILE A 161 -15.94 13.64 -22.26
N VAL A 162 -16.92 13.80 -23.15
CA VAL A 162 -16.87 14.79 -24.23
C VAL A 162 -16.70 16.20 -23.68
N GLU A 163 -17.51 16.59 -22.71
CA GLU A 163 -17.42 17.92 -22.10
C GLU A 163 -16.17 18.07 -21.20
N GLY A 164 -15.65 16.97 -20.66
CA GLY A 164 -14.38 16.95 -19.97
C GLY A 164 -13.20 17.25 -20.89
N ALA A 165 -13.12 16.57 -22.03
CA ALA A 165 -12.11 16.81 -23.04
C ALA A 165 -12.17 18.26 -23.58
N LYS A 166 -13.37 18.75 -23.85
CA LYS A 166 -13.60 20.14 -24.30
C LYS A 166 -13.13 21.16 -23.26
N ALA A 167 -13.34 20.91 -21.97
CA ALA A 167 -12.94 21.84 -20.91
C ALA A 167 -11.43 22.04 -20.82
N VAL A 168 -10.63 21.11 -21.34
CA VAL A 168 -9.16 21.20 -21.42
C VAL A 168 -8.65 21.42 -22.84
N ASN A 169 -9.51 21.82 -23.77
CA ASN A 169 -9.21 22.06 -25.18
C ASN A 169 -8.63 20.83 -25.91
N TRP A 170 -9.07 19.63 -25.56
CA TRP A 170 -8.70 18.41 -26.28
C TRP A 170 -9.77 18.03 -27.29
N THR A 171 -9.35 17.62 -28.48
CA THR A 171 -10.23 17.04 -29.46
C THR A 171 -10.62 15.63 -29.02
N TYR A 172 -11.91 15.39 -28.84
CA TYR A 172 -12.41 14.07 -28.55
C TYR A 172 -12.49 13.23 -29.83
N SER A 173 -11.89 12.05 -29.81
CA SER A 173 -11.84 11.12 -30.96
C SER A 173 -12.33 9.69 -30.59
N GLY A 174 -13.09 9.57 -29.52
CA GLY A 174 -13.50 8.31 -28.97
C GLY A 174 -12.78 7.99 -27.66
N HIS A 175 -13.22 6.94 -26.98
CA HIS A 175 -12.61 6.47 -25.75
C HIS A 175 -12.69 4.96 -25.60
N GLN A 176 -11.83 4.44 -24.76
CA GLN A 176 -11.84 3.11 -24.17
C GLN A 176 -11.63 3.26 -22.67
N PHE A 177 -11.83 2.18 -21.90
CA PHE A 177 -11.58 2.22 -20.46
C PHE A 177 -10.27 1.51 -20.11
N ALA A 178 -9.41 2.20 -19.37
CA ALA A 178 -8.17 1.68 -18.84
C ALA A 178 -8.33 1.28 -17.36
N GLU A 179 -7.76 0.13 -17.00
CA GLU A 179 -7.63 -0.26 -15.61
C GLU A 179 -6.62 0.66 -14.91
N THR A 180 -6.97 1.13 -13.72
CA THR A 180 -6.17 2.07 -12.95
C THR A 180 -6.04 1.64 -11.50
N GLU A 181 -4.97 2.08 -10.83
CA GLU A 181 -4.78 1.88 -9.42
C GLU A 181 -4.21 3.12 -8.72
N ARG A 182 -4.47 3.21 -7.41
CA ARG A 182 -3.93 4.23 -6.52
C ARG A 182 -3.56 3.60 -5.20
N TRP A 183 -2.39 3.96 -4.71
CA TRP A 183 -1.88 3.58 -3.41
C TRP A 183 -1.91 4.81 -2.51
N MET A 184 -2.88 4.87 -1.62
CA MET A 184 -3.07 6.00 -0.70
C MET A 184 -2.58 5.62 0.68
N GLY A 185 -1.56 6.32 1.17
CA GLY A 185 -1.00 6.09 2.51
C GLY A 185 -2.04 6.32 3.61
N ILE A 186 -2.02 5.48 4.63
CA ILE A 186 -2.96 5.56 5.75
C ILE A 186 -2.24 6.12 6.95
N PHE A 187 -2.70 7.31 7.42
CA PHE A 187 -2.10 8.07 8.52
C PHE A 187 -3.06 8.28 9.69
N HIS A 188 -4.25 7.74 9.60
CA HIS A 188 -5.32 7.93 10.58
C HIS A 188 -5.81 6.59 11.13
N GLU A 189 -6.64 6.63 12.16
CA GLU A 189 -7.16 5.45 12.86
C GLU A 189 -6.06 4.64 13.58
N VAL A 190 -5.04 5.35 14.09
CA VAL A 190 -3.99 4.75 14.91
C VAL A 190 -4.61 4.10 16.14
N ALA A 191 -4.26 2.84 16.36
CA ALA A 191 -4.74 2.04 17.49
C ALA A 191 -3.76 2.11 18.66
N PRO A 192 -4.25 2.03 19.90
CA PRO A 192 -3.39 1.91 21.06
C PRO A 192 -2.64 0.57 21.07
N GLU A 193 -1.68 0.44 22.00
CA GLU A 193 -0.76 -0.70 22.09
C GLU A 193 -1.49 -2.05 22.11
N GLU A 194 -2.57 -2.15 22.89
CA GLU A 194 -3.33 -3.38 23.07
C GLU A 194 -4.05 -3.87 21.81
N GLN A 195 -4.20 -2.98 20.84
CA GLN A 195 -4.84 -3.27 19.56
C GLN A 195 -3.84 -3.29 18.39
N ALA A 196 -2.56 -3.02 18.66
CA ALA A 196 -1.52 -3.11 17.64
C ALA A 196 -1.33 -4.55 17.15
N LEU A 197 -0.77 -4.71 15.98
CA LEU A 197 -0.54 -6.02 15.39
C LEU A 197 0.45 -6.85 16.21
N ALA A 198 0.07 -8.08 16.50
CA ALA A 198 0.99 -9.07 17.06
C ALA A 198 1.98 -9.57 16.01
N CYS A 199 3.12 -10.13 16.45
CA CYS A 199 4.14 -10.70 15.57
C CYS A 199 3.57 -11.70 14.55
N ALA A 200 2.67 -12.57 14.99
CA ALA A 200 2.02 -13.59 14.17
C ALA A 200 1.17 -13.00 13.04
N SER A 201 0.66 -11.79 13.20
CA SER A 201 -0.15 -11.14 12.17
C SER A 201 0.62 -10.95 10.85
N CYS A 202 1.94 -10.81 10.92
CA CYS A 202 2.79 -10.67 9.76
C CYS A 202 3.62 -11.94 9.47
N HIS A 203 3.98 -12.71 10.50
CA HIS A 203 4.95 -13.80 10.40
C HIS A 203 4.35 -15.20 10.36
N GLU A 204 3.07 -15.38 10.64
CA GLU A 204 2.40 -16.67 10.57
C GLU A 204 1.27 -16.67 9.51
N GLY A 205 1.14 -17.80 8.83
CA GLY A 205 -0.05 -18.11 8.04
C GLY A 205 -0.29 -17.32 6.77
N GLY A 206 0.72 -16.70 6.19
CA GLY A 206 0.58 -15.96 4.92
C GLY A 206 -0.31 -14.73 5.03
N ALA A 207 -0.33 -14.19 6.18
CA ALA A 207 -1.29 -13.25 6.62
C ALA A 207 -1.17 -11.88 5.92
N ARG A 208 -0.53 -10.96 6.58
CA ARG A 208 -0.68 -9.53 6.30
C ARG A 208 0.36 -9.00 5.32
N LEU A 209 1.57 -9.54 5.36
CA LEU A 209 2.66 -9.12 4.48
C LEU A 209 2.96 -10.20 3.44
N ASP A 210 2.93 -9.81 2.19
CA ASP A 210 3.54 -10.58 1.12
C ASP A 210 5.05 -10.30 1.10
N PHE A 211 5.80 -11.09 1.85
CA PHE A 211 7.25 -10.94 1.95
C PHE A 211 7.96 -11.11 0.60
N ALA A 212 7.43 -11.96 -0.29
CA ALA A 212 8.02 -12.15 -1.60
C ALA A 212 7.83 -10.90 -2.48
N ALA A 213 6.61 -10.34 -2.51
CA ALA A 213 6.33 -9.09 -3.22
C ALA A 213 7.13 -7.91 -2.65
N LEU A 214 7.45 -7.92 -1.35
CA LEU A 214 8.31 -6.93 -0.71
C LEU A 214 9.81 -7.19 -0.95
N GLY A 215 10.18 -8.28 -1.64
CA GLY A 215 11.56 -8.60 -1.96
C GLY A 215 12.32 -9.34 -0.85
N TYR A 216 11.63 -9.82 0.18
CA TYR A 216 12.26 -10.65 1.20
C TYR A 216 12.29 -12.11 0.78
N THR A 217 13.49 -12.69 0.81
CA THR A 217 13.67 -14.12 0.55
C THR A 217 14.09 -14.83 1.82
N PRO A 218 13.28 -15.75 2.36
CA PRO A 218 13.70 -16.55 3.50
C PRO A 218 14.92 -17.38 3.13
N ARG A 219 15.94 -17.36 3.97
CA ARG A 219 17.10 -18.23 3.79
C ARG A 219 16.67 -19.67 4.08
N THR A 220 16.75 -20.52 3.06
CA THR A 220 16.38 -21.94 3.18
C THR A 220 17.57 -22.84 3.48
N THR A 221 18.79 -22.38 3.16
CA THR A 221 20.01 -23.14 3.37
C THR A 221 21.11 -22.29 4.01
N ARG A 222 22.01 -22.93 4.74
CA ARG A 222 23.26 -22.35 5.26
C ARG A 222 24.37 -23.38 5.12
N ASN A 223 25.50 -22.99 4.51
CA ASN A 223 26.64 -23.87 4.24
C ASN A 223 26.22 -25.16 3.50
N GLY A 224 25.36 -25.05 2.49
CA GLY A 224 24.87 -26.18 1.70
C GLY A 224 23.92 -27.14 2.41
N LYS A 225 23.52 -26.86 3.65
CA LYS A 225 22.57 -27.67 4.40
C LYS A 225 21.27 -26.91 4.64
N PRO A 226 20.12 -27.59 4.77
CA PRO A 226 18.89 -26.94 5.21
C PRO A 226 19.12 -26.11 6.48
N LEU A 227 18.54 -24.94 6.57
CA LEU A 227 18.87 -23.94 7.58
C LEU A 227 18.88 -24.50 9.02
N CYS A 228 17.82 -25.19 9.43
CA CYS A 228 17.74 -25.77 10.77
C CYS A 228 18.80 -26.83 10.98
N GLN A 229 19.11 -27.64 9.96
CA GLN A 229 20.08 -28.73 10.03
C GLN A 229 21.53 -28.24 10.10
N SER A 230 21.80 -27.01 9.67
CA SER A 230 23.14 -26.43 9.79
C SER A 230 23.62 -26.28 11.24
N CYS A 231 22.67 -26.23 12.20
CA CYS A 231 22.94 -26.12 13.63
C CYS A 231 22.40 -27.29 14.46
N HIS A 232 21.38 -28.00 13.98
CA HIS A 232 20.60 -28.96 14.78
C HIS A 232 20.48 -30.36 14.19
N GLY A 233 21.17 -30.71 13.12
CA GLY A 233 21.05 -32.01 12.48
C GLY A 233 19.66 -32.16 11.83
N THR A 234 18.91 -33.23 12.16
CA THR A 234 17.65 -33.61 11.47
C THR A 234 16.39 -32.98 12.10
N LYS A 235 16.47 -31.86 12.80
CA LYS A 235 15.29 -31.25 13.46
C LYS A 235 14.33 -30.66 12.42
N GLU A 236 13.05 -30.91 12.64
CA GLU A 236 11.97 -30.41 11.80
C GLU A 236 11.63 -28.95 12.08
N LYS A 237 10.98 -28.31 11.09
CA LYS A 237 10.48 -26.95 11.19
C LYS A 237 9.41 -26.87 12.30
N LYS A 238 9.55 -25.92 13.21
CA LYS A 238 8.58 -25.62 14.25
C LYS A 238 7.83 -24.32 13.94
N SER A 239 6.81 -24.00 14.73
CA SER A 239 6.05 -22.76 14.58
C SER A 239 6.92 -21.51 14.74
N PHE A 240 6.45 -20.39 14.22
CA PHE A 240 7.09 -19.10 14.34
C PHE A 240 7.50 -18.78 15.79
N TYR A 241 6.56 -18.85 16.72
CA TYR A 241 6.85 -18.54 18.14
C TYR A 241 7.90 -19.45 18.74
N THR A 242 7.80 -20.75 18.54
CA THR A 242 8.77 -21.69 19.11
C THR A 242 10.19 -21.45 18.58
N LEU A 243 10.32 -21.06 17.30
CA LEU A 243 11.62 -20.76 16.71
C LEU A 243 12.16 -19.43 17.22
N HIS A 244 11.34 -18.38 17.20
CA HIS A 244 11.77 -17.04 17.57
C HIS A 244 12.02 -16.91 19.07
N ASP A 245 11.20 -17.50 19.91
CA ASP A 245 11.42 -17.53 21.36
C ASP A 245 12.79 -18.12 21.69
N LYS A 246 13.11 -19.28 21.12
CA LYS A 246 14.39 -19.93 21.42
C LYS A 246 15.59 -19.26 20.78
N HIS A 247 15.47 -18.76 19.55
CA HIS A 247 16.63 -18.27 18.80
C HIS A 247 16.83 -16.77 18.96
N VAL A 248 15.76 -16.00 18.87
CA VAL A 248 15.86 -14.53 18.97
C VAL A 248 15.81 -14.08 20.43
N ARG A 249 14.79 -14.49 21.18
CA ARG A 249 14.62 -14.06 22.57
C ARG A 249 15.68 -14.69 23.51
N ASP A 250 15.81 -16.02 23.52
CA ASP A 250 16.64 -16.72 24.49
C ASP A 250 18.13 -16.76 24.08
N LYS A 251 18.41 -16.97 22.78
CA LYS A 251 19.77 -17.09 22.27
C LYS A 251 20.32 -15.81 21.66
N LYS A 252 19.52 -14.76 21.57
CA LYS A 252 19.92 -13.45 21.02
C LYS A 252 20.51 -13.51 19.60
N LEU A 253 20.09 -14.48 18.78
CA LEU A 253 20.54 -14.58 17.41
C LEU A 253 19.98 -13.43 16.59
N ASP A 254 20.82 -12.87 15.72
CA ASP A 254 20.39 -11.84 14.77
C ASP A 254 19.50 -12.42 13.68
N CYS A 255 18.56 -11.61 13.20
CA CYS A 255 17.60 -12.01 12.16
C CYS A 255 18.29 -12.49 10.88
N SER A 256 19.46 -11.91 10.54
CA SER A 256 20.26 -12.30 9.38
C SER A 256 20.85 -13.71 9.49
N SER A 257 20.81 -14.32 10.68
CA SER A 257 21.19 -15.73 10.86
C SER A 257 20.22 -16.69 10.14
N CYS A 258 18.97 -16.26 9.94
CA CYS A 258 17.90 -17.08 9.36
C CYS A 258 17.23 -16.43 8.15
N HIS A 259 17.35 -15.12 7.98
CA HIS A 259 16.74 -14.37 6.89
C HIS A 259 17.82 -13.70 6.03
N GLU A 260 17.62 -13.71 4.72
CA GLU A 260 18.37 -12.87 3.80
C GLU A 260 17.56 -11.58 3.59
N PHE A 261 18.25 -10.46 3.75
CA PHE A 261 17.72 -9.15 3.42
C PHE A 261 18.45 -8.69 2.17
N SER A 262 17.75 -8.45 1.08
CA SER A 262 18.33 -7.99 -0.19
C SER A 262 18.77 -6.52 -0.16
N ALA A 263 18.54 -5.82 0.95
CA ALA A 263 19.10 -4.50 1.14
C ALA A 263 20.63 -4.59 1.16
N ALA A 264 21.27 -3.80 0.31
CA ALA A 264 22.70 -3.69 0.30
C ALA A 264 23.22 -3.45 1.73
N ARG A 265 24.15 -4.29 2.15
CA ARG A 265 24.94 -4.01 3.33
C ARG A 265 25.77 -2.77 2.99
N SER A 266 25.42 -1.63 3.57
CA SER A 266 26.27 -0.45 3.59
C SER A 266 27.49 -0.75 4.45
#